data_31296be02f678fd6e75ce74b69071401
#
_entry.id   31296be02f678fd6e75ce74b69071401
#
_cell.length_a   1.000
_cell.length_b   1.000
_cell.length_c   1.000
_cell.angle_alpha   90.00
_cell.angle_beta   90.00
_cell.angle_gamma   90.00
#
_symmetry.space_group_name_H-M   'P 1'
#
loop_
_entity.id
_entity.type
_entity.pdbx_description
1 polymer ?
#
loop_
_entity_poly.entity_id
_entity_poly.type
_entity_poly.pdbx_seq_one_letter_code
_entity_poly.pdbx_strand_id
1 'polypeptide(L)'
;MPNIEYELNEKIHAIIINPYLTWEDFCANCDLIKKYNIKNISTSLNYLDDFKNRLSNYSANINALISYPLADLPVTFIEELVNFAKDKGANGIEYLPNFINLSKGNLETFAAEIEQVKLSGLPVSIIINKSKLQKEVFINVIEICLELGIKNFQFGDGFGPTITSNDVREILKIIGSQNQIKVVGGIKKLKQVIDLFDNGISSVGTSNFCEIFQEVKVI
;
A
#
# COMPACT_ATOMS: atom_id res chain seq x y z
N MET A 1 -28.24 -6.86 -5.27
CA MET A 1 -27.12 -6.33 -4.48
C MET A 1 -25.86 -6.69 -5.25
N PRO A 2 -24.92 -5.77 -5.52
CA PRO A 2 -23.63 -6.17 -6.05
C PRO A 2 -23.03 -7.20 -5.07
N ASN A 3 -22.35 -8.19 -5.62
CA ASN A 3 -21.78 -9.26 -4.82
C ASN A 3 -20.64 -8.67 -3.98
N ILE A 4 -20.86 -8.46 -2.69
CA ILE A 4 -19.90 -7.87 -1.74
C ILE A 4 -18.53 -8.58 -1.85
N GLU A 5 -18.53 -9.89 -2.04
CA GLU A 5 -17.32 -10.68 -2.20
C GLU A 5 -16.51 -10.23 -3.43
N TYR A 6 -17.17 -9.93 -4.55
CA TYR A 6 -16.49 -9.45 -5.77
C TYR A 6 -15.83 -8.09 -5.59
N GLU A 7 -16.48 -7.15 -4.89
CA GLU A 7 -15.87 -5.85 -4.60
C GLU A 7 -14.67 -5.97 -3.65
N LEU A 8 -14.74 -6.85 -2.66
CA LEU A 8 -13.65 -7.08 -1.73
C LEU A 8 -12.43 -7.68 -2.43
N ASN A 9 -12.62 -8.59 -3.38
CA ASN A 9 -11.54 -9.23 -4.14
C ASN A 9 -10.66 -8.21 -4.90
N GLU A 10 -11.28 -7.16 -5.42
CA GLU A 10 -10.59 -6.11 -6.16
C GLU A 10 -10.01 -5.00 -5.26
N LYS A 11 -10.61 -4.78 -4.08
CA LYS A 11 -10.28 -3.65 -3.20
C LYS A 11 -9.44 -4.03 -1.98
N ILE A 12 -9.30 -5.32 -1.66
CA ILE A 12 -8.40 -5.77 -0.59
C ILE A 12 -7.04 -6.10 -1.16
N HIS A 13 -6.00 -5.50 -0.57
CA HIS A 13 -4.61 -5.90 -0.78
C HIS A 13 -4.19 -6.85 0.35
N ALA A 14 -3.82 -8.08 0.00
CA ALA A 14 -3.20 -9.01 0.93
C ALA A 14 -1.78 -8.53 1.24
N ILE A 15 -1.51 -8.18 2.50
CA ILE A 15 -0.17 -7.74 2.93
C ILE A 15 0.60 -8.93 3.49
N ILE A 16 1.70 -9.29 2.82
CA ILE A 16 2.58 -10.40 3.20
C ILE A 16 4.01 -9.89 3.25
N ILE A 17 4.46 -9.53 4.46
CA ILE A 17 5.74 -8.85 4.73
C ILE A 17 6.47 -9.40 5.96
N ASN A 18 5.94 -10.46 6.61
CA ASN A 18 6.53 -11.01 7.82
C ASN A 18 7.90 -11.67 7.50
N PRO A 19 9.03 -11.17 8.02
CA PRO A 19 10.35 -11.73 7.73
C PRO A 19 10.58 -13.11 8.37
N TYR A 20 9.70 -13.55 9.27
CA TYR A 20 9.73 -14.86 9.93
C TYR A 20 8.72 -15.84 9.32
N LEU A 21 8.15 -15.52 8.16
CA LEU A 21 7.21 -16.39 7.48
C LEU A 21 7.90 -17.70 7.04
N THR A 22 7.35 -18.83 7.45
CA THR A 22 7.83 -20.13 6.97
C THR A 22 7.40 -20.34 5.51
N TRP A 23 8.09 -21.23 4.80
CA TRP A 23 7.69 -21.60 3.44
C TRP A 23 6.28 -22.20 3.37
N GLU A 24 5.90 -22.99 4.35
CA GLU A 24 4.56 -23.56 4.47
C GLU A 24 3.50 -22.47 4.62
N ASP A 25 3.73 -21.50 5.50
CA ASP A 25 2.82 -20.36 5.68
C ASP A 25 2.74 -19.49 4.43
N PHE A 26 3.87 -19.27 3.72
CA PHE A 26 3.87 -18.57 2.45
C PHE A 26 3.00 -19.28 1.41
N CYS A 27 3.16 -20.59 1.27
CA CYS A 27 2.33 -21.40 0.36
C CYS A 27 0.85 -21.34 0.75
N ALA A 28 0.54 -21.46 2.04
CA ALA A 28 -0.83 -21.35 2.55
C ALA A 28 -1.45 -19.98 2.23
N ASN A 29 -0.70 -18.90 2.39
CA ASN A 29 -1.16 -17.55 1.99
C ASN A 29 -1.45 -17.47 0.49
N CYS A 30 -0.60 -18.04 -0.37
CA CYS A 30 -0.85 -18.07 -1.82
C CYS A 30 -2.14 -18.86 -2.15
N ASP A 31 -2.39 -19.96 -1.47
CA ASP A 31 -3.59 -20.77 -1.67
C ASP A 31 -4.85 -20.03 -1.18
N LEU A 32 -4.77 -19.26 -0.09
CA LEU A 32 -5.85 -18.38 0.38
C LEU A 32 -6.11 -17.21 -0.59
N ILE A 33 -5.08 -16.59 -1.15
CA ILE A 33 -5.20 -15.56 -2.18
C ILE A 33 -5.99 -16.10 -3.38
N LYS A 34 -5.65 -17.29 -3.87
CA LYS A 34 -6.38 -17.96 -4.96
C LYS A 34 -7.82 -18.29 -4.55
N LYS A 35 -8.01 -18.86 -3.36
CA LYS A 35 -9.32 -19.26 -2.83
C LYS A 35 -10.30 -18.10 -2.73
N TYR A 36 -9.83 -16.94 -2.27
CA TYR A 36 -10.65 -15.73 -2.13
C TYR A 36 -10.60 -14.83 -3.35
N ASN A 37 -9.93 -15.26 -4.42
CA ASN A 37 -9.77 -14.54 -5.68
C ASN A 37 -9.19 -13.11 -5.50
N ILE A 38 -8.29 -12.91 -4.54
CA ILE A 38 -7.70 -11.61 -4.23
C ILE A 38 -6.79 -11.16 -5.38
N LYS A 39 -7.00 -9.94 -5.86
CA LYS A 39 -6.31 -9.39 -7.04
C LYS A 39 -5.10 -8.55 -6.72
N ASN A 40 -4.93 -8.10 -5.48
CA ASN A 40 -3.86 -7.19 -5.11
C ASN A 40 -3.06 -7.74 -3.93
N ILE A 41 -1.74 -7.73 -4.06
CA ILE A 41 -0.79 -8.21 -3.06
C ILE A 41 0.22 -7.09 -2.81
N SER A 42 0.53 -6.80 -1.54
CA SER A 42 1.63 -5.92 -1.14
C SER A 42 2.67 -6.76 -0.40
N THR A 43 3.91 -6.72 -0.86
CA THR A 43 4.95 -7.60 -0.33
C THR A 43 6.33 -6.97 -0.32
N SER A 44 7.26 -7.56 0.42
CA SER A 44 8.68 -7.18 0.40
C SER A 44 9.38 -7.72 -0.85
N LEU A 45 10.52 -7.11 -1.20
CA LEU A 45 11.33 -7.50 -2.35
C LEU A 45 11.72 -8.98 -2.35
N ASN A 46 11.94 -9.55 -1.16
CA ASN A 46 12.41 -10.92 -1.02
C ASN A 46 11.38 -11.97 -1.49
N TYR A 47 10.09 -11.63 -1.52
CA TYR A 47 9.04 -12.58 -1.90
C TYR A 47 8.58 -12.45 -3.36
N LEU A 48 9.14 -11.51 -4.15
CA LEU A 48 8.66 -11.25 -5.51
C LEU A 48 8.80 -12.47 -6.42
N ASP A 49 9.97 -13.11 -6.43
CA ASP A 49 10.21 -14.31 -7.24
C ASP A 49 9.31 -15.46 -6.81
N ASP A 50 9.13 -15.64 -5.51
CA ASP A 50 8.29 -16.71 -4.94
C ASP A 50 6.82 -16.50 -5.33
N PHE A 51 6.30 -15.28 -5.23
CA PHE A 51 4.95 -14.97 -5.70
C PHE A 51 4.81 -15.18 -7.20
N LYS A 52 5.74 -14.70 -8.01
CA LYS A 52 5.73 -14.88 -9.47
C LYS A 52 5.65 -16.37 -9.84
N ASN A 53 6.45 -17.20 -9.17
CA ASN A 53 6.47 -18.63 -9.42
C ASN A 53 5.18 -19.31 -8.92
N ARG A 54 4.75 -19.03 -7.69
CA ARG A 54 3.60 -19.69 -7.06
C ARG A 54 2.26 -19.27 -7.66
N LEU A 55 2.18 -18.04 -8.18
CA LEU A 55 0.99 -17.46 -8.80
C LEU A 55 1.08 -17.37 -10.32
N SER A 56 1.97 -18.11 -10.98
CA SER A 56 2.22 -18.04 -12.43
C SER A 56 0.97 -18.20 -13.29
N ASN A 57 -0.01 -18.97 -12.84
CA ASN A 57 -1.30 -19.20 -13.52
C ASN A 57 -2.46 -18.40 -12.87
N TYR A 58 -2.15 -17.37 -12.09
CA TYR A 58 -3.14 -16.57 -11.38
C TYR A 58 -2.86 -15.08 -11.61
N SER A 59 -3.91 -14.37 -12.05
CA SER A 59 -3.79 -12.93 -12.31
C SER A 59 -3.94 -12.14 -11.01
N ALA A 60 -2.83 -11.64 -10.47
CA ALA A 60 -2.81 -10.70 -9.37
C ALA A 60 -1.77 -9.61 -9.62
N ASN A 61 -2.03 -8.40 -9.12
CA ASN A 61 -1.10 -7.30 -9.09
C ASN A 61 -0.21 -7.44 -7.85
N ILE A 62 1.09 -7.58 -8.04
CA ILE A 62 2.06 -7.68 -6.96
C ILE A 62 2.76 -6.33 -6.82
N ASN A 63 2.54 -5.64 -5.70
CA ASN A 63 3.16 -4.36 -5.39
C ASN A 63 4.34 -4.58 -4.43
N ALA A 64 5.48 -4.04 -4.80
CA ALA A 64 6.71 -4.11 -4.00
C ALA A 64 6.80 -2.94 -3.03
N LEU A 65 7.04 -3.24 -1.75
CA LEU A 65 7.33 -2.23 -0.74
C LEU A 65 8.81 -1.84 -0.83
N ILE A 66 9.08 -0.55 -1.01
CA ILE A 66 10.42 0.03 -1.07
C ILE A 66 10.64 0.96 0.12
N SER A 67 11.81 0.89 0.74
CA SER A 67 12.20 1.64 1.96
C SER A 67 11.31 1.39 3.18
N TYR A 68 10.41 0.43 3.11
CA TYR A 68 9.53 0.07 4.21
C TYR A 68 10.22 -0.96 5.14
N PRO A 69 10.05 -0.90 6.48
CA PRO A 69 9.22 0.07 7.22
C PRO A 69 9.98 1.27 7.78
N LEU A 70 11.27 1.40 7.56
CA LEU A 70 12.14 2.34 8.28
C LEU A 70 12.47 3.60 7.50
N ALA A 71 12.33 3.59 6.16
CA ALA A 71 12.77 4.68 5.28
C ALA A 71 14.26 5.08 5.53
N ASP A 72 15.10 4.09 5.78
CA ASP A 72 16.50 4.24 6.20
C ASP A 72 17.52 4.10 5.07
N LEU A 73 17.05 3.91 3.83
CA LEU A 73 17.91 3.73 2.68
C LEU A 73 18.30 5.08 2.07
N PRO A 74 19.60 5.26 1.73
CA PRO A 74 20.02 6.39 0.93
C PRO A 74 19.31 6.40 -0.44
N VAL A 75 18.98 7.59 -0.93
CA VAL A 75 18.26 7.79 -2.20
C VAL A 75 18.97 7.10 -3.38
N THR A 76 20.29 7.02 -3.36
CA THR A 76 21.11 6.35 -4.40
C THR A 76 20.82 4.87 -4.57
N PHE A 77 20.30 4.20 -3.54
CA PHE A 77 19.92 2.77 -3.62
C PHE A 77 18.46 2.57 -4.05
N ILE A 78 17.64 3.61 -3.99
CA ILE A 78 16.20 3.48 -4.26
C ILE A 78 15.98 3.10 -5.74
N GLU A 79 16.72 3.70 -6.66
CA GLU A 79 16.65 3.39 -8.08
C GLU A 79 16.97 1.91 -8.35
N GLU A 80 18.03 1.40 -7.73
CA GLU A 80 18.42 -0.02 -7.89
C GLU A 80 17.33 -0.95 -7.37
N LEU A 81 16.72 -0.64 -6.22
CA LEU A 81 15.65 -1.45 -5.64
C LEU A 81 14.36 -1.41 -6.48
N VAL A 82 14.05 -0.25 -7.03
CA VAL A 82 12.89 -0.08 -7.91
C VAL A 82 13.10 -0.86 -9.22
N ASN A 83 14.29 -0.78 -9.82
CA ASN A 83 14.64 -1.57 -10.99
C ASN A 83 14.63 -3.08 -10.69
N PHE A 84 15.18 -3.48 -9.56
CA PHE A 84 15.09 -4.86 -9.08
C PHE A 84 13.64 -5.34 -8.95
N ALA A 85 12.77 -4.54 -8.32
CA ALA A 85 11.35 -4.89 -8.19
C ALA A 85 10.69 -5.08 -9.57
N LYS A 86 10.98 -4.20 -10.53
CA LYS A 86 10.48 -4.27 -11.91
C LYS A 86 10.96 -5.54 -12.62
N ASP A 87 12.25 -5.85 -12.53
CA ASP A 87 12.84 -7.04 -13.16
C ASP A 87 12.27 -8.33 -12.54
N LYS A 88 11.95 -8.31 -11.27
CA LYS A 88 11.29 -9.42 -10.56
C LYS A 88 9.77 -9.48 -10.82
N GLY A 89 9.23 -8.58 -11.65
CA GLY A 89 7.85 -8.62 -12.12
C GLY A 89 6.83 -7.99 -11.19
N ALA A 90 7.25 -7.04 -10.35
CA ALA A 90 6.31 -6.21 -9.62
C ALA A 90 5.44 -5.40 -10.60
N ASN A 91 4.16 -5.24 -10.27
CA ASN A 91 3.19 -4.47 -11.04
C ASN A 91 3.07 -3.02 -10.56
N GLY A 92 3.58 -2.72 -9.37
CA GLY A 92 3.58 -1.38 -8.78
C GLY A 92 4.55 -1.28 -7.62
N ILE A 93 4.81 -0.05 -7.20
CA ILE A 93 5.70 0.30 -6.09
C ILE A 93 4.89 0.96 -4.98
N GLU A 94 5.07 0.51 -3.76
CA GLU A 94 4.59 1.15 -2.53
C GLU A 94 5.80 1.71 -1.80
N TYR A 95 6.00 3.01 -1.91
CA TYR A 95 7.21 3.69 -1.45
C TYR A 95 6.98 4.46 -0.16
N LEU A 96 7.82 4.20 0.85
CA LEU A 96 7.88 4.98 2.10
C LEU A 96 9.04 5.97 2.01
N PRO A 97 8.79 7.26 1.77
CA PRO A 97 9.84 8.26 1.67
C PRO A 97 10.41 8.62 3.04
N ASN A 98 11.64 9.18 3.04
CA ASN A 98 12.24 9.75 4.22
C ASN A 98 11.77 11.18 4.43
N PHE A 99 10.95 11.42 5.44
CA PHE A 99 10.36 12.73 5.73
C PHE A 99 11.32 13.73 6.38
N ILE A 100 12.58 13.34 6.68
CA ILE A 100 13.56 14.25 7.32
C ILE A 100 13.86 15.47 6.45
N ASN A 101 13.87 15.33 5.14
CA ASN A 101 14.11 16.44 4.21
C ASN A 101 13.02 17.50 4.32
N LEU A 102 11.77 17.10 4.43
CA LEU A 102 10.64 18.02 4.64
C LEU A 102 10.73 18.73 5.98
N SER A 103 11.10 18.03 7.04
CA SER A 103 11.25 18.64 8.37
C SER A 103 12.39 19.66 8.44
N LYS A 104 13.36 19.57 7.52
CA LYS A 104 14.46 20.55 7.34
C LYS A 104 14.10 21.69 6.35
N GLY A 105 12.91 21.66 5.75
CA GLY A 105 12.50 22.60 4.71
C GLY A 105 13.10 22.32 3.32
N ASN A 106 13.71 21.14 3.10
CA ASN A 106 14.33 20.76 1.82
C ASN A 106 13.28 20.11 0.90
N LEU A 107 12.30 20.88 0.44
CA LEU A 107 11.19 20.40 -0.39
C LEU A 107 11.67 19.86 -1.73
N GLU A 108 12.64 20.51 -2.35
CA GLU A 108 13.22 20.09 -3.64
C GLU A 108 13.87 18.71 -3.55
N THR A 109 14.62 18.44 -2.48
CA THR A 109 15.24 17.12 -2.27
C THR A 109 14.20 16.04 -2.11
N PHE A 110 13.12 16.32 -1.37
CA PHE A 110 12.02 15.37 -1.21
C PHE A 110 11.29 15.12 -2.53
N ALA A 111 11.02 16.19 -3.31
CA ALA A 111 10.40 16.08 -4.63
C ALA A 111 11.25 15.24 -5.59
N ALA A 112 12.56 15.50 -5.64
CA ALA A 112 13.50 14.75 -6.48
C ALA A 112 13.54 13.25 -6.12
N GLU A 113 13.45 12.90 -4.83
CA GLU A 113 13.38 11.51 -4.36
C GLU A 113 12.12 10.81 -4.90
N ILE A 114 10.95 11.45 -4.81
CA ILE A 114 9.69 10.90 -5.33
C ILE A 114 9.75 10.76 -6.87
N GLU A 115 10.29 11.77 -7.55
CA GLU A 115 10.41 11.76 -9.01
C GLU A 115 11.29 10.60 -9.48
N GLN A 116 12.40 10.31 -8.79
CA GLN A 116 13.28 9.19 -9.10
C GLN A 116 12.54 7.85 -9.04
N VAL A 117 11.70 7.63 -8.03
CA VAL A 117 10.88 6.40 -7.93
C VAL A 117 9.91 6.31 -9.12
N LYS A 118 9.33 7.43 -9.57
CA LYS A 118 8.43 7.46 -10.74
C LYS A 118 9.11 7.11 -12.06
N LEU A 119 10.39 7.39 -12.21
CA LEU A 119 11.14 7.07 -13.44
C LEU A 119 11.15 5.57 -13.75
N SER A 120 10.83 4.72 -12.81
CA SER A 120 10.63 3.27 -13.05
C SER A 120 9.58 2.97 -14.11
N GLY A 121 8.61 3.86 -14.31
CA GLY A 121 7.46 3.66 -15.18
C GLY A 121 6.38 2.75 -14.59
N LEU A 122 6.56 2.23 -13.36
CA LEU A 122 5.54 1.49 -12.62
C LEU A 122 4.59 2.46 -11.89
N PRO A 123 3.33 2.07 -11.67
CA PRO A 123 2.45 2.78 -10.75
C PRO A 123 3.09 2.93 -9.37
N VAL A 124 3.15 4.15 -8.84
CA VAL A 124 3.73 4.44 -7.53
C VAL A 124 2.64 4.87 -6.56
N SER A 125 2.62 4.26 -5.39
CA SER A 125 1.81 4.65 -4.24
C SER A 125 2.72 5.16 -3.12
N ILE A 126 2.48 6.37 -2.63
CA ILE A 126 3.27 6.97 -1.54
C ILE A 126 2.66 6.60 -0.20
N ILE A 127 3.49 6.02 0.68
CA ILE A 127 3.10 5.62 2.03
C ILE A 127 3.26 6.82 2.96
N ILE A 128 2.19 7.21 3.64
CA ILE A 128 2.15 8.35 4.55
C ILE A 128 1.46 7.93 5.86
N ASN A 129 2.12 8.11 6.99
CA ASN A 129 1.47 7.95 8.28
C ASN A 129 1.10 9.32 8.85
N LYS A 130 -0.16 9.73 8.67
CA LYS A 130 -0.69 11.03 9.13
C LYS A 130 -0.44 11.25 10.64
N SER A 131 -0.54 10.20 11.45
CA SER A 131 -0.39 10.31 12.91
C SER A 131 1.04 10.65 13.38
N LYS A 132 2.03 10.47 12.50
CA LYS A 132 3.44 10.72 12.77
C LYS A 132 3.93 12.06 12.23
N LEU A 133 3.11 12.78 11.47
CA LEU A 133 3.48 14.03 10.82
C LEU A 133 2.73 15.22 11.44
N GLN A 134 3.42 16.34 11.55
CA GLN A 134 2.77 17.61 11.82
C GLN A 134 1.86 17.99 10.64
N LYS A 135 0.78 18.71 10.89
CA LYS A 135 -0.25 19.02 9.88
C LYS A 135 0.31 19.70 8.64
N GLU A 136 1.22 20.65 8.83
CA GLU A 136 1.84 21.39 7.72
C GLU A 136 2.70 20.47 6.85
N VAL A 137 3.53 19.63 7.49
CA VAL A 137 4.36 18.63 6.78
C VAL A 137 3.47 17.66 6.01
N PHE A 138 2.38 17.20 6.62
CA PHE A 138 1.42 16.30 5.98
C PHE A 138 0.80 16.92 4.72
N ILE A 139 0.42 18.22 4.77
CA ILE A 139 -0.13 18.93 3.62
C ILE A 139 0.94 19.05 2.53
N ASN A 140 2.15 19.51 2.86
CA ASN A 140 3.25 19.69 1.92
C ASN A 140 3.58 18.36 1.19
N VAL A 141 3.60 17.24 1.90
CA VAL A 141 3.80 15.90 1.28
C VAL A 141 2.79 15.65 0.17
N ILE A 142 1.51 15.88 0.49
CA ILE A 142 0.42 15.61 -0.46
C ILE A 142 0.52 16.55 -1.66
N GLU A 143 0.74 17.85 -1.43
CA GLU A 143 0.85 18.86 -2.48
C GLU A 143 2.00 18.54 -3.44
N ILE A 144 3.20 18.25 -2.92
CA ILE A 144 4.36 17.85 -3.73
C ILE A 144 4.03 16.59 -4.54
N CYS A 145 3.45 15.57 -3.91
CA CYS A 145 3.08 14.35 -4.62
C CYS A 145 2.06 14.60 -5.74
N LEU A 146 1.06 15.45 -5.50
CA LEU A 146 0.06 15.81 -6.51
C LEU A 146 0.68 16.59 -7.67
N GLU A 147 1.56 17.57 -7.39
CA GLU A 147 2.30 18.34 -8.40
C GLU A 147 3.17 17.42 -9.27
N LEU A 148 3.78 16.41 -8.67
CA LEU A 148 4.53 15.38 -9.38
C LEU A 148 3.64 14.36 -10.11
N GLY A 149 2.30 14.51 -10.04
CA GLY A 149 1.35 13.64 -10.72
C GLY A 149 1.19 12.24 -10.08
N ILE A 150 1.53 12.09 -8.80
CA ILE A 150 1.19 10.89 -8.02
C ILE A 150 -0.33 10.85 -7.87
N LYS A 151 -0.91 9.68 -8.14
CA LYS A 151 -2.35 9.44 -8.05
C LYS A 151 -2.74 8.40 -7.00
N ASN A 152 -1.76 7.66 -6.48
CA ASN A 152 -2.01 6.61 -5.51
C ASN A 152 -1.34 6.96 -4.18
N PHE A 153 -2.12 6.91 -3.11
CA PHE A 153 -1.67 7.21 -1.77
C PHE A 153 -2.05 6.08 -0.82
N GLN A 154 -1.10 5.68 0.03
CA GLN A 154 -1.37 4.76 1.12
C GLN A 154 -1.29 5.52 2.45
N PHE A 155 -2.38 5.50 3.20
CA PHE A 155 -2.41 6.06 4.55
C PHE A 155 -2.31 4.97 5.60
N GLY A 156 -1.35 5.17 6.51
CA GLY A 156 -0.91 4.19 7.48
C GLY A 156 0.22 3.30 6.97
N ASP A 157 1.13 3.01 7.87
CA ASP A 157 2.31 2.17 7.63
C ASP A 157 2.28 0.86 8.45
N GLY A 158 1.13 0.52 9.03
CA GLY A 158 0.98 -0.64 9.90
C GLY A 158 1.43 -0.42 11.36
N PHE A 159 2.08 0.70 11.66
CA PHE A 159 2.59 1.04 12.99
C PHE A 159 1.94 2.32 13.53
N GLY A 160 0.99 2.17 14.41
CA GLY A 160 0.30 3.31 15.02
C GLY A 160 -1.22 3.13 15.07
N PRO A 161 -1.95 4.19 15.37
CA PRO A 161 -3.40 4.13 15.45
C PRO A 161 -4.02 3.84 14.07
N THR A 162 -5.12 3.11 14.08
CA THR A 162 -5.93 2.87 12.88
C THR A 162 -6.52 4.20 12.39
N ILE A 163 -6.53 4.39 11.08
CA ILE A 163 -7.17 5.54 10.42
C ILE A 163 -8.67 5.52 10.73
N THR A 164 -9.18 6.65 11.22
CA THR A 164 -10.60 6.83 11.54
C THR A 164 -11.39 7.41 10.38
N SER A 165 -12.72 7.30 10.42
CA SER A 165 -13.60 7.95 9.43
C SER A 165 -13.43 9.48 9.38
N ASN A 166 -13.03 10.12 10.48
CA ASN A 166 -12.70 11.55 10.49
C ASN A 166 -11.41 11.83 9.73
N ASP A 167 -10.37 11.01 9.93
CA ASP A 167 -9.12 11.12 9.18
C ASP A 167 -9.36 10.95 7.69
N VAL A 168 -10.18 9.96 7.30
CA VAL A 168 -10.55 9.74 5.89
C VAL A 168 -11.17 11.00 5.28
N ARG A 169 -12.12 11.62 5.97
CA ARG A 169 -12.77 12.86 5.48
C ARG A 169 -11.80 14.03 5.32
N GLU A 170 -10.84 14.17 6.24
CA GLU A 170 -9.80 15.19 6.12
C GLU A 170 -8.85 14.91 4.95
N ILE A 171 -8.43 13.67 4.79
CA ILE A 171 -7.56 13.21 3.69
C ILE A 171 -8.23 13.49 2.35
N LEU A 172 -9.49 13.09 2.17
CA LEU A 172 -10.24 13.28 0.93
C LEU A 172 -10.42 14.74 0.56
N LYS A 173 -10.56 15.65 1.54
CA LYS A 173 -10.65 17.10 1.29
C LYS A 173 -9.35 17.67 0.69
N ILE A 174 -8.19 17.09 1.04
CA ILE A 174 -6.88 17.58 0.58
C ILE A 174 -6.55 16.93 -0.76
N ILE A 175 -6.72 15.62 -0.88
CA ILE A 175 -6.29 14.84 -2.06
C ILE A 175 -7.28 14.96 -3.23
N GLY A 176 -8.55 15.14 -2.93
CA GLY A 176 -9.62 15.07 -3.94
C GLY A 176 -10.03 13.63 -4.29
N SER A 177 -11.24 13.49 -4.86
CA SER A 177 -11.87 12.18 -5.14
C SER A 177 -11.33 11.46 -6.38
N GLN A 178 -10.51 12.15 -7.20
CA GLN A 178 -9.92 11.57 -8.43
C GLN A 178 -8.68 10.70 -8.16
N ASN A 179 -8.16 10.71 -6.95
CA ASN A 179 -6.98 9.96 -6.56
C ASN A 179 -7.36 8.68 -5.81
N GLN A 180 -6.50 7.67 -5.91
CA GLN A 180 -6.71 6.38 -5.26
C GLN A 180 -6.14 6.41 -3.84
N ILE A 181 -6.95 6.05 -2.88
CA ILE A 181 -6.57 6.04 -1.46
C ILE A 181 -6.68 4.62 -0.92
N LYS A 182 -5.54 4.09 -0.50
CA LYS A 182 -5.43 2.84 0.25
C LYS A 182 -5.22 3.13 1.73
N VAL A 183 -5.95 2.45 2.61
CA VAL A 183 -5.75 2.52 4.06
C VAL A 183 -5.14 1.22 4.57
N VAL A 184 -4.11 1.33 5.41
CA VAL A 184 -3.37 0.20 5.99
C VAL A 184 -3.19 0.39 7.50
N GLY A 185 -3.24 -0.70 8.24
CA GLY A 185 -2.96 -0.74 9.68
C GLY A 185 -4.20 -0.92 10.56
N GLY A 186 -4.16 -1.93 11.42
CA GLY A 186 -5.19 -2.22 12.42
C GLY A 186 -6.53 -2.71 11.87
N ILE A 187 -6.62 -3.07 10.58
CA ILE A 187 -7.85 -3.51 9.93
C ILE A 187 -7.95 -5.03 10.04
N LYS A 188 -8.89 -5.52 10.83
CA LYS A 188 -9.03 -6.95 11.18
C LYS A 188 -10.41 -7.51 10.93
N LYS A 189 -11.43 -6.68 10.72
CA LYS A 189 -12.83 -7.08 10.61
C LYS A 189 -13.50 -6.50 9.38
N LEU A 190 -14.45 -7.25 8.81
CA LEU A 190 -15.23 -6.83 7.66
C LEU A 190 -15.93 -5.48 7.87
N LYS A 191 -16.48 -5.24 9.07
CA LYS A 191 -17.14 -3.98 9.39
C LYS A 191 -16.21 -2.77 9.20
N GLN A 192 -14.93 -2.87 9.63
CA GLN A 192 -13.97 -1.77 9.44
C GLN A 192 -13.72 -1.50 7.93
N VAL A 193 -13.67 -2.56 7.12
CA VAL A 193 -13.48 -2.45 5.67
C VAL A 193 -14.68 -1.75 5.03
N ILE A 194 -15.90 -2.17 5.36
CA ILE A 194 -17.14 -1.54 4.85
C ILE A 194 -17.21 -0.08 5.26
N ASP A 195 -16.97 0.24 6.54
CA ASP A 195 -16.98 1.61 7.05
C ASP A 195 -15.97 2.51 6.29
N LEU A 196 -14.80 1.98 5.92
CA LEU A 196 -13.81 2.71 5.12
C LEU A 196 -14.29 2.94 3.68
N PHE A 197 -14.85 1.94 3.03
CA PHE A 197 -15.37 2.07 1.66
C PHE A 197 -16.55 3.03 1.59
N ASP A 198 -17.47 2.99 2.56
CA ASP A 198 -18.59 3.92 2.67
C ASP A 198 -18.13 5.39 2.86
N ASN A 199 -16.92 5.60 3.40
CA ASN A 199 -16.30 6.91 3.51
C ASN A 199 -15.45 7.29 2.28
N GLY A 200 -15.44 6.50 1.21
CA GLY A 200 -14.80 6.86 -0.07
C GLY A 200 -13.35 6.38 -0.24
N ILE A 201 -12.90 5.43 0.58
CA ILE A 201 -11.59 4.79 0.41
C ILE A 201 -11.64 3.83 -0.77
N SER A 202 -10.59 3.86 -1.60
CA SER A 202 -10.51 3.05 -2.82
C SER A 202 -10.13 1.60 -2.53
N SER A 203 -9.24 1.37 -1.57
CA SER A 203 -8.76 0.04 -1.21
C SER A 203 -8.24 -0.04 0.22
N VAL A 204 -8.13 -1.25 0.73
CA VAL A 204 -7.64 -1.56 2.08
C VAL A 204 -6.53 -2.58 2.01
N GLY A 205 -5.43 -2.33 2.72
CA GLY A 205 -4.36 -3.31 2.88
C GLY A 205 -4.38 -3.94 4.27
N THR A 206 -4.35 -5.26 4.33
CA THR A 206 -4.37 -5.99 5.61
C THR A 206 -3.68 -7.35 5.51
N SER A 207 -3.04 -7.77 6.59
CA SER A 207 -2.58 -9.15 6.79
C SER A 207 -3.69 -10.10 7.25
N ASN A 208 -4.81 -9.54 7.74
CA ASN A 208 -5.97 -10.32 8.23
C ASN A 208 -7.04 -10.53 7.14
N PHE A 209 -6.63 -10.61 5.88
CA PHE A 209 -7.56 -10.78 4.76
C PHE A 209 -8.38 -12.07 4.86
N CYS A 210 -7.78 -13.14 5.36
CA CYS A 210 -8.46 -14.42 5.53
C CYS A 210 -9.68 -14.31 6.46
N GLU A 211 -9.48 -13.71 7.63
CA GLU A 211 -10.53 -13.49 8.64
C GLU A 211 -11.65 -12.62 8.09
N ILE A 212 -11.31 -11.56 7.34
CA ILE A 212 -12.30 -10.67 6.72
C ILE A 212 -13.15 -11.43 5.71
N PHE A 213 -12.55 -12.25 4.84
CA PHE A 213 -13.31 -13.06 3.87
C PHE A 213 -14.11 -14.20 4.53
N GLN A 214 -13.70 -14.68 5.69
CA GLN A 214 -14.50 -15.65 6.47
C GLN A 214 -15.77 -14.98 7.03
N GLU A 215 -15.69 -13.74 7.50
CA GLU A 215 -16.86 -12.98 7.99
C GLU A 215 -17.91 -12.77 6.87
N VAL A 216 -17.51 -12.61 5.61
CA VAL A 216 -18.43 -12.46 4.46
C VAL A 216 -19.32 -13.70 4.28
N LYS A 217 -18.80 -14.89 4.54
CA LYS A 217 -19.55 -16.16 4.35
C LYS A 217 -20.59 -16.44 5.42
N VAL A 218 -20.59 -15.66 6.48
CA VAL A 218 -21.51 -15.82 7.62
C VAL A 218 -22.73 -14.88 7.49
N ILE A 219 -22.69 -13.92 6.55
CA ILE A 219 -23.77 -12.99 6.23
C ILE A 219 -24.59 -13.53 5.05
#